data_d1cab56a581a9372a42baa597d35dc6e
#
_entry.id   d1cab56a581a9372a42baa597d35dc6e
#
_cell.length_a   1.000
_cell.length_b   1.000
_cell.length_c   1.000
_cell.angle_alpha   90.00
_cell.angle_beta   90.00
_cell.angle_gamma   90.00
#
_symmetry.space_group_name_H-M   'P 1'
#
loop_
_entity.id
_entity.type
_entity.pdbx_description
1 polymer ?
#
loop_
_entity_poly.entity_id
_entity_poly.type
_entity_poly.pdbx_seq_one_letter_code
_entity_poly.pdbx_strand_id
1 'polypeptide(L)'
;MTTTQTAREMTFGEAINDALDIALGSDPNVFLLGEDIADPPGGVVRLTQGLSTKYGTDRVRATPISEQAIAGAAIGAALGGLRPVAEIMLMDFMTLVMDQLINHAAKHRYMSGGTSHLPLTVRTRIGHRRGAQHSSSYEAWFMHAPGIKVCAPATAQDAKGLLLSCIADDDPCLFLEPTPMVRSRRRGQVPAGDYRVPIGQAAVPVAGTDVSIITYGQMTPAALDAAATLAGERISAEVVDLRSLVPLDHHTVLTSVAKTRRAVVTHAAARFAGPGAEISAMINEELFGQLERPVRRVASASTPVPFAQSLAQIHAPDASTIAESVREVMT
;
A
#
# COMPACT_ATOMS: atom_id res chain seq x y z
N MET A 1 1.22 -0.49 -32.93
CA MET A 1 1.33 -1.96 -32.75
C MET A 1 1.38 -2.21 -31.26
N THR A 2 0.26 -2.62 -30.68
CA THR A 2 0.17 -3.02 -29.26
C THR A 2 0.81 -4.40 -29.15
N THR A 3 2.06 -4.44 -28.73
CA THR A 3 2.71 -5.69 -28.32
C THR A 3 1.90 -6.24 -27.14
N THR A 4 1.24 -7.36 -27.35
CA THR A 4 0.62 -8.16 -26.30
C THR A 4 1.76 -8.55 -25.34
N GLN A 5 1.92 -7.82 -24.23
CA GLN A 5 2.87 -8.20 -23.18
C GLN A 5 2.42 -9.56 -22.64
N THR A 6 3.26 -10.58 -22.79
CA THR A 6 3.01 -11.89 -22.21
C THR A 6 2.94 -11.76 -20.69
N ALA A 7 1.79 -12.08 -20.11
CA ALA A 7 1.66 -12.09 -18.64
C ALA A 7 2.34 -13.33 -18.07
N ARG A 8 2.88 -13.19 -16.85
CA ARG A 8 3.48 -14.31 -16.07
C ARG A 8 2.73 -14.47 -14.75
N GLU A 9 2.60 -15.70 -14.29
CA GLU A 9 2.06 -15.95 -12.95
C GLU A 9 3.12 -15.68 -11.89
N MET A 10 2.84 -14.75 -10.98
CA MET A 10 3.74 -14.36 -9.90
C MET A 10 3.00 -14.28 -8.57
N THR A 11 3.69 -14.58 -7.48
CA THR A 11 3.28 -14.17 -6.14
C THR A 11 3.51 -12.67 -5.96
N PHE A 12 2.94 -12.10 -4.91
CA PHE A 12 3.13 -10.69 -4.56
C PHE A 12 4.63 -10.36 -4.34
N GLY A 13 5.37 -11.23 -3.63
CA GLY A 13 6.81 -11.04 -3.41
C GLY A 13 7.64 -11.17 -4.68
N GLU A 14 7.34 -12.12 -5.56
CA GLU A 14 7.99 -12.26 -6.86
C GLU A 14 7.76 -11.03 -7.75
N ALA A 15 6.56 -10.44 -7.68
CA ALA A 15 6.22 -9.21 -8.44
C ALA A 15 7.00 -7.98 -7.94
N ILE A 16 7.24 -7.86 -6.63
CA ILE A 16 8.12 -6.83 -6.06
C ILE A 16 9.57 -7.03 -6.54
N ASN A 17 10.08 -8.27 -6.45
CA ASN A 17 11.45 -8.58 -6.91
C ASN A 17 11.62 -8.26 -8.40
N ASP A 18 10.66 -8.65 -9.25
CA ASP A 18 10.65 -8.35 -10.69
C ASP A 18 10.61 -6.83 -10.97
N ALA A 19 9.84 -6.06 -10.19
CA ALA A 19 9.84 -4.60 -10.31
C ALA A 19 11.22 -3.99 -9.99
N LEU A 20 11.85 -4.45 -8.91
CA LEU A 20 13.19 -3.99 -8.50
C LEU A 20 14.25 -4.39 -9.53
N ASP A 21 14.15 -5.60 -10.08
CA ASP A 21 15.04 -6.08 -11.15
C ASP A 21 14.95 -5.21 -12.41
N ILE A 22 13.73 -4.90 -12.83
CA ILE A 22 13.47 -4.01 -13.98
C ILE A 22 14.04 -2.61 -13.71
N ALA A 23 13.77 -2.04 -12.55
CA ALA A 23 14.22 -0.70 -12.20
C ALA A 23 15.77 -0.61 -12.17
N LEU A 24 16.44 -1.56 -11.52
CA LEU A 24 17.89 -1.64 -11.49
C LEU A 24 18.52 -1.83 -12.88
N GLY A 25 17.86 -2.61 -13.74
CA GLY A 25 18.33 -2.89 -15.09
C GLY A 25 18.10 -1.75 -16.08
N SER A 26 17.09 -0.92 -15.86
CA SER A 26 16.70 0.15 -16.79
C SER A 26 17.30 1.53 -16.47
N ASP A 27 17.64 1.80 -15.20
CA ASP A 27 18.16 3.10 -14.77
C ASP A 27 19.41 2.92 -13.88
N PRO A 28 20.59 3.40 -14.31
CA PRO A 28 21.84 3.33 -13.54
C PRO A 28 21.78 4.14 -12.23
N ASN A 29 20.88 5.11 -12.10
CA ASN A 29 20.72 5.92 -10.90
C ASN A 29 19.89 5.22 -9.81
N VAL A 30 19.13 4.17 -10.15
CA VAL A 30 18.39 3.38 -9.15
C VAL A 30 19.36 2.52 -8.36
N PHE A 31 19.27 2.56 -7.04
CA PHE A 31 19.95 1.64 -6.13
C PHE A 31 19.08 1.32 -4.92
N LEU A 32 19.33 0.18 -4.31
CA LEU A 32 18.63 -0.28 -3.12
C LEU A 32 19.51 -0.11 -1.90
N LEU A 33 18.92 0.26 -0.76
CA LEU A 33 19.64 0.26 0.53
C LEU A 33 18.68 -0.17 1.66
N GLY A 34 19.20 -0.92 2.62
CA GLY A 34 18.44 -1.43 3.76
C GLY A 34 19.13 -2.56 4.46
N GLU A 35 18.52 -3.05 5.51
CA GLU A 35 19.06 -4.13 6.34
C GLU A 35 18.90 -5.49 5.65
N ASP A 36 19.96 -6.30 5.67
CA ASP A 36 19.99 -7.68 5.16
C ASP A 36 19.59 -7.86 3.68
N ILE A 37 19.44 -6.78 2.90
CA ILE A 37 18.90 -6.83 1.53
C ILE A 37 19.86 -7.45 0.49
N ALA A 38 21.14 -7.62 0.81
CA ALA A 38 22.09 -8.29 -0.05
C ALA A 38 21.98 -9.81 0.05
N ASP A 39 22.44 -10.52 -0.99
CA ASP A 39 22.56 -11.98 -0.97
C ASP A 39 23.63 -12.45 0.04
N PRO A 40 23.48 -13.67 0.57
CA PRO A 40 22.56 -14.74 0.18
C PRO A 40 21.12 -14.59 0.70
N PRO A 41 20.79 -13.83 1.80
CA PRO A 41 19.41 -13.81 2.27
C PRO A 41 18.48 -13.06 1.31
N GLY A 42 18.90 -11.91 0.76
CA GLY A 42 18.07 -11.09 -0.09
C GLY A 42 16.88 -10.47 0.64
N GLY A 43 17.12 -9.98 1.87
CA GLY A 43 16.08 -9.48 2.79
C GLY A 43 15.43 -10.58 3.63
N VAL A 44 14.85 -10.19 4.76
CA VAL A 44 14.21 -11.12 5.74
C VAL A 44 13.07 -11.94 5.13
N VAL A 45 12.43 -11.45 4.09
CA VAL A 45 11.37 -12.14 3.34
C VAL A 45 11.72 -12.35 1.87
N ARG A 46 13.03 -12.22 1.53
CA ARG A 46 13.61 -12.52 0.23
C ARG A 46 13.10 -11.68 -0.95
N LEU A 47 12.65 -10.45 -0.70
CA LEU A 47 12.15 -9.58 -1.76
C LEU A 47 13.26 -9.04 -2.68
N THR A 48 14.51 -9.04 -2.23
CA THR A 48 15.68 -8.58 -2.99
C THR A 48 16.64 -9.72 -3.36
N GLN A 49 16.21 -10.99 -3.17
CA GLN A 49 17.06 -12.16 -3.44
C GLN A 49 17.52 -12.19 -4.91
N GLY A 50 18.81 -12.42 -5.12
CA GLY A 50 19.46 -12.49 -6.42
C GLY A 50 19.90 -11.13 -6.97
N LEU A 51 19.39 -10.02 -6.45
CA LEU A 51 19.64 -8.69 -7.02
C LEU A 51 21.07 -8.21 -6.77
N SER A 52 21.64 -8.42 -5.57
CA SER A 52 23.03 -8.03 -5.32
C SER A 52 24.02 -8.91 -6.07
N THR A 53 23.71 -10.18 -6.27
CA THR A 53 24.51 -11.09 -7.13
C THR A 53 24.49 -10.61 -8.59
N LYS A 54 23.37 -10.08 -9.09
CA LYS A 54 23.21 -9.63 -10.47
C LYS A 54 23.78 -8.22 -10.71
N TYR A 55 23.56 -7.29 -9.79
CA TYR A 55 23.87 -5.87 -9.99
C TYR A 55 25.04 -5.35 -9.15
N GLY A 56 25.58 -6.17 -8.25
CA GLY A 56 26.64 -5.81 -7.33
C GLY A 56 26.17 -5.12 -6.05
N THR A 57 27.02 -5.14 -5.04
CA THR A 57 26.76 -4.56 -3.72
C THR A 57 26.74 -3.04 -3.72
N ASP A 58 27.29 -2.39 -4.73
CA ASP A 58 27.19 -0.94 -4.91
C ASP A 58 25.79 -0.49 -5.32
N ARG A 59 25.02 -1.36 -5.97
CA ARG A 59 23.66 -1.11 -6.39
C ARG A 59 22.62 -1.70 -5.43
N VAL A 60 22.99 -2.71 -4.64
CA VAL A 60 22.14 -3.33 -3.60
C VAL A 60 22.93 -3.37 -2.31
N ARG A 61 22.78 -2.31 -1.51
CA ARG A 61 23.62 -2.03 -0.34
C ARG A 61 22.96 -2.51 0.95
N ALA A 62 23.49 -3.59 1.54
CA ALA A 62 23.14 -3.94 2.91
C ALA A 62 23.75 -2.92 3.88
N THR A 63 22.97 -2.52 4.87
CA THR A 63 23.36 -1.55 5.89
C THR A 63 23.36 -2.18 7.29
N PRO A 64 24.05 -1.59 8.27
CA PRO A 64 23.76 -1.86 9.67
C PRO A 64 22.29 -1.52 10.03
N ILE A 65 21.82 -2.02 11.17
CA ILE A 65 20.52 -1.65 11.76
C ILE A 65 20.61 -0.19 12.23
N SER A 66 20.13 0.71 11.37
CA SER A 66 20.18 2.16 11.62
C SER A 66 19.21 2.88 10.69
N GLU A 67 17.92 2.79 10.95
CA GLU A 67 16.85 3.26 10.07
C GLU A 67 16.98 4.77 9.77
N GLN A 68 17.35 5.58 10.76
CA GLN A 68 17.60 7.01 10.56
C GLN A 68 18.71 7.27 9.54
N ALA A 69 19.81 6.51 9.62
CA ALA A 69 20.92 6.63 8.70
C ALA A 69 20.53 6.14 7.28
N ILE A 70 19.75 5.07 7.19
CA ILE A 70 19.21 4.56 5.92
C ILE A 70 18.37 5.64 5.23
N ALA A 71 17.41 6.23 5.93
CA ALA A 71 16.55 7.27 5.39
C ALA A 71 17.34 8.55 5.06
N GLY A 72 18.23 8.98 5.93
CA GLY A 72 19.08 10.16 5.70
C GLY A 72 20.03 10.00 4.51
N ALA A 73 20.67 8.83 4.37
CA ALA A 73 21.52 8.51 3.23
C ALA A 73 20.72 8.45 1.92
N ALA A 74 19.51 7.87 1.94
CA ALA A 74 18.63 7.85 0.80
C ALA A 74 18.22 9.27 0.35
N ILE A 75 17.83 10.13 1.29
CA ILE A 75 17.50 11.53 1.00
C ILE A 75 18.71 12.25 0.37
N GLY A 76 19.89 12.12 1.00
CA GLY A 76 21.12 12.74 0.47
C GLY A 76 21.47 12.24 -0.93
N ALA A 77 21.30 10.96 -1.20
CA ALA A 77 21.54 10.37 -2.52
C ALA A 77 20.52 10.87 -3.56
N ALA A 78 19.24 11.00 -3.19
CA ALA A 78 18.21 11.57 -4.06
C ALA A 78 18.51 13.04 -4.42
N LEU A 79 18.94 13.83 -3.45
CA LEU A 79 19.40 15.21 -3.68
C LEU A 79 20.66 15.28 -4.57
N GLY A 80 21.49 14.24 -4.53
CA GLY A 80 22.66 14.05 -5.40
C GLY A 80 22.33 13.54 -6.82
N GLY A 81 21.05 13.37 -7.16
CA GLY A 81 20.59 12.95 -8.50
C GLY A 81 20.42 11.44 -8.69
N LEU A 82 20.51 10.64 -7.61
CA LEU A 82 20.21 9.22 -7.65
C LEU A 82 18.71 8.95 -7.36
N ARG A 83 18.27 7.70 -7.60
CA ARG A 83 16.92 7.22 -7.31
C ARG A 83 16.95 6.07 -6.29
N PRO A 84 17.11 6.39 -5.01
CA PRO A 84 17.18 5.38 -3.95
C PRO A 84 15.83 4.71 -3.70
N VAL A 85 15.90 3.40 -3.49
CA VAL A 85 14.81 2.59 -2.94
C VAL A 85 15.26 2.10 -1.56
N ALA A 86 14.80 2.76 -0.51
CA ALA A 86 15.15 2.45 0.85
C ALA A 86 14.16 1.43 1.44
N GLU A 87 14.65 0.32 2.01
CA GLU A 87 13.83 -0.59 2.79
C GLU A 87 13.95 -0.27 4.28
N ILE A 88 12.84 0.11 4.90
CA ILE A 88 12.66 0.10 6.35
C ILE A 88 11.82 -1.13 6.67
N MET A 89 12.41 -2.09 7.35
CA MET A 89 11.94 -3.46 7.43
C MET A 89 10.48 -3.62 7.85
N LEU A 90 9.99 -2.78 8.77
CA LEU A 90 8.64 -2.84 9.32
C LEU A 90 8.10 -1.44 9.60
N MET A 91 6.78 -1.28 9.52
CA MET A 91 6.09 -0.04 9.84
C MET A 91 6.36 0.44 11.28
N ASP A 92 6.59 -0.49 12.20
CA ASP A 92 6.98 -0.17 13.57
C ASP A 92 8.27 0.68 13.63
N PHE A 93 9.23 0.40 12.75
CA PHE A 93 10.51 1.11 12.69
C PHE A 93 10.44 2.38 11.84
N MET A 94 9.36 2.61 11.12
CA MET A 94 9.11 3.89 10.46
C MET A 94 9.04 5.06 11.45
N THR A 95 8.75 4.80 12.70
CA THR A 95 8.81 5.80 13.77
C THR A 95 10.21 6.40 13.97
N LEU A 96 11.27 5.64 13.66
CA LEU A 96 12.67 6.08 13.74
C LEU A 96 13.07 7.02 12.59
N VAL A 97 12.33 7.02 11.49
CA VAL A 97 12.64 7.81 10.28
C VAL A 97 11.66 8.95 10.06
N MET A 98 10.79 9.24 11.03
CA MET A 98 9.76 10.27 10.89
C MET A 98 10.36 11.66 10.62
N ASP A 99 11.45 12.03 11.30
CA ASP A 99 12.10 13.32 11.08
C ASP A 99 12.61 13.43 9.63
N GLN A 100 13.34 12.43 9.16
CA GLN A 100 13.90 12.39 7.81
C GLN A 100 12.81 12.47 6.74
N LEU A 101 11.71 11.75 6.92
CA LEU A 101 10.61 11.72 5.95
C LEU A 101 9.73 12.96 6.03
N ILE A 102 9.25 13.31 7.23
CA ILE A 102 8.24 14.36 7.40
C ILE A 102 8.86 15.77 7.38
N ASN A 103 10.00 15.95 8.05
CA ASN A 103 10.62 17.28 8.15
C ASN A 103 11.56 17.60 6.98
N HIS A 104 12.14 16.58 6.36
CA HIS A 104 13.05 16.78 5.21
C HIS A 104 12.42 16.37 3.89
N ALA A 105 12.17 15.09 3.64
CA ALA A 105 11.74 14.62 2.33
C ALA A 105 10.43 15.24 1.86
N ALA A 106 9.39 15.19 2.69
CA ALA A 106 8.04 15.69 2.36
C ALA A 106 8.01 17.18 1.99
N LYS A 107 8.83 17.99 2.67
CA LYS A 107 8.81 19.45 2.52
C LYS A 107 9.77 19.98 1.47
N HIS A 108 10.68 19.13 0.98
CA HIS A 108 11.81 19.57 0.16
C HIS A 108 11.39 20.33 -1.10
N ARG A 109 10.49 19.75 -1.90
CA ARG A 109 9.98 20.41 -3.12
C ARG A 109 9.31 21.75 -2.81
N TYR A 110 8.47 21.79 -1.76
CA TYR A 110 7.79 23.03 -1.38
C TYR A 110 8.76 24.11 -0.92
N MET A 111 9.72 23.78 -0.04
CA MET A 111 10.71 24.74 0.47
C MET A 111 11.68 25.24 -0.60
N SER A 112 11.94 24.44 -1.63
CA SER A 112 12.77 24.86 -2.76
C SER A 112 11.99 25.66 -3.83
N GLY A 113 10.69 25.95 -3.59
CA GLY A 113 9.86 26.61 -4.59
C GLY A 113 9.63 25.79 -5.86
N GLY A 114 9.72 24.46 -5.77
CA GLY A 114 9.55 23.53 -6.87
C GLY A 114 10.80 23.34 -7.75
N THR A 115 11.92 23.98 -7.41
CA THR A 115 13.16 23.92 -8.23
C THR A 115 13.98 22.66 -8.00
N SER A 116 13.71 21.93 -6.93
CA SER A 116 14.43 20.69 -6.59
C SER A 116 13.44 19.52 -6.43
N HIS A 117 13.89 18.34 -6.83
CA HIS A 117 13.17 17.07 -6.75
C HIS A 117 13.81 16.18 -5.70
N LEU A 118 13.03 15.22 -5.18
CA LEU A 118 13.51 14.21 -4.24
C LEU A 118 12.93 12.85 -4.60
N PRO A 119 13.47 12.19 -5.65
CA PRO A 119 12.97 10.89 -6.13
C PRO A 119 13.36 9.76 -5.18
N LEU A 120 12.64 9.63 -4.08
CA LEU A 120 12.85 8.65 -3.03
C LEU A 120 11.69 7.67 -2.95
N THR A 121 11.94 6.38 -3.03
CA THR A 121 10.97 5.35 -2.68
C THR A 121 11.35 4.70 -1.36
N VAL A 122 10.47 4.76 -0.36
CA VAL A 122 10.62 4.02 0.89
C VAL A 122 9.65 2.85 0.89
N ARG A 123 10.17 1.65 1.08
CA ARG A 123 9.39 0.41 1.18
C ARG A 123 9.33 -0.03 2.63
N THR A 124 8.15 -0.42 3.09
CA THR A 124 7.98 -0.97 4.45
C THR A 124 6.84 -1.96 4.52
N ARG A 125 6.99 -2.98 5.35
CA ARG A 125 5.93 -3.97 5.59
C ARG A 125 4.97 -3.49 6.65
N ILE A 126 3.68 -3.68 6.38
CA ILE A 126 2.58 -3.35 7.28
C ILE A 126 1.75 -4.57 7.64
N GLY A 127 1.04 -4.48 8.76
CA GLY A 127 0.08 -5.48 9.19
C GLY A 127 0.71 -6.84 9.40
N HIS A 128 0.66 -7.35 10.60
CA HIS A 128 1.13 -8.69 10.92
C HIS A 128 0.27 -9.30 12.02
N ARG A 129 0.21 -10.61 12.12
CA ARG A 129 -0.58 -11.31 13.14
C ARG A 129 0.26 -11.90 14.27
N ARG A 130 1.37 -11.25 14.65
CA ARG A 130 2.29 -11.80 15.65
C ARG A 130 2.68 -10.80 16.74
N GLY A 131 1.66 -10.31 17.45
CA GLY A 131 1.88 -9.45 18.61
C GLY A 131 2.18 -7.99 18.24
N ALA A 132 2.35 -7.17 19.27
CA ALA A 132 2.34 -5.72 19.16
C ALA A 132 3.55 -5.11 18.44
N GLN A 133 4.70 -5.77 18.48
CA GLN A 133 5.97 -5.16 18.04
C GLN A 133 6.25 -5.22 16.53
N HIS A 134 5.55 -6.06 15.78
CA HIS A 134 5.81 -6.28 14.35
C HIS A 134 4.51 -6.32 13.54
N SER A 135 3.55 -5.51 13.91
CA SER A 135 2.19 -5.60 13.36
C SER A 135 1.52 -4.24 13.17
N SER A 136 2.30 -3.17 13.23
CA SER A 136 1.75 -1.82 13.16
C SER A 136 1.24 -1.47 11.76
N SER A 137 0.18 -0.67 11.73
CA SER A 137 -0.43 -0.08 10.56
C SER A 137 -0.63 1.40 10.83
N TYR A 138 0.42 2.20 10.56
CA TYR A 138 0.47 3.64 10.83
C TYR A 138 0.34 4.47 9.54
N GLU A 139 -0.25 3.93 8.50
CA GLU A 139 -0.41 4.62 7.22
C GLU A 139 -1.12 5.97 7.35
N ALA A 140 -2.04 6.11 8.30
CA ALA A 140 -2.73 7.38 8.57
C ALA A 140 -1.78 8.52 8.96
N TRP A 141 -0.65 8.23 9.62
CA TRP A 141 0.34 9.24 9.95
C TRP A 141 1.00 9.84 8.71
N PHE A 142 1.25 9.00 7.70
CA PHE A 142 1.83 9.43 6.43
C PHE A 142 0.80 10.06 5.50
N MET A 143 -0.47 9.66 5.60
CA MET A 143 -1.57 10.34 4.91
C MET A 143 -1.73 11.79 5.38
N HIS A 144 -1.48 12.03 6.67
CA HIS A 144 -1.57 13.38 7.27
C HIS A 144 -0.35 14.26 6.94
N ALA A 145 0.73 13.71 6.40
CA ALA A 145 1.96 14.43 6.08
C ALA A 145 1.97 14.92 4.61
N PRO A 146 1.72 16.21 4.33
CA PRO A 146 1.76 16.72 2.95
C PRO A 146 3.15 16.54 2.32
N GLY A 147 3.18 16.08 1.08
CA GLY A 147 4.41 15.93 0.28
C GLY A 147 4.96 14.51 0.19
N ILE A 148 4.29 13.53 0.76
CA ILE A 148 4.62 12.10 0.57
C ILE A 148 3.44 11.41 -0.10
N LYS A 149 3.69 10.65 -1.18
CA LYS A 149 2.71 9.75 -1.78
C LYS A 149 2.70 8.44 -1.01
N VAL A 150 1.51 7.83 -0.84
CA VAL A 150 1.35 6.57 -0.09
C VAL A 150 0.62 5.56 -0.96
N CYS A 151 1.29 4.47 -1.31
CA CYS A 151 0.76 3.40 -2.14
C CYS A 151 0.59 2.11 -1.33
N ALA A 152 -0.56 1.44 -1.49
CA ALA A 152 -0.94 0.24 -0.73
C ALA A 152 -1.53 -0.83 -1.67
N PRO A 153 -0.73 -1.52 -2.47
CA PRO A 153 -1.20 -2.52 -3.43
C PRO A 153 -1.85 -3.73 -2.74
N ALA A 154 -2.78 -4.35 -3.46
CA ALA A 154 -3.50 -5.54 -3.03
C ALA A 154 -3.29 -6.78 -3.92
N THR A 155 -2.72 -6.62 -5.11
CA THR A 155 -2.47 -7.72 -6.04
C THR A 155 -1.00 -7.78 -6.46
N ALA A 156 -0.54 -8.91 -6.99
CA ALA A 156 0.81 -9.01 -7.53
C ALA A 156 1.03 -8.04 -8.71
N GLN A 157 0.01 -7.87 -9.56
CA GLN A 157 0.04 -6.91 -10.65
C GLN A 157 0.21 -5.47 -10.16
N ASP A 158 -0.56 -5.07 -9.15
CA ASP A 158 -0.47 -3.72 -8.58
C ASP A 158 0.82 -3.52 -7.79
N ALA A 159 1.32 -4.55 -7.11
CA ALA A 159 2.60 -4.50 -6.41
C ALA A 159 3.75 -4.14 -7.37
N LYS A 160 3.82 -4.81 -8.53
CA LYS A 160 4.79 -4.47 -9.56
C LYS A 160 4.55 -3.08 -10.13
N GLY A 161 3.33 -2.82 -10.60
CA GLY A 161 3.03 -1.61 -11.35
C GLY A 161 3.13 -0.33 -10.51
N LEU A 162 2.66 -0.34 -9.26
CA LEU A 162 2.78 0.80 -8.36
C LEU A 162 4.22 0.99 -7.87
N LEU A 163 4.98 -0.09 -7.62
CA LEU A 163 6.38 0.06 -7.21
C LEU A 163 7.22 0.70 -8.32
N LEU A 164 7.05 0.28 -9.57
CA LEU A 164 7.70 0.91 -10.72
C LEU A 164 7.28 2.37 -10.88
N SER A 165 6.01 2.70 -10.62
CA SER A 165 5.53 4.08 -10.63
C SER A 165 6.15 4.92 -9.51
N CYS A 166 6.28 4.38 -8.30
CA CYS A 166 6.95 5.04 -7.17
C CYS A 166 8.43 5.32 -7.47
N ILE A 167 9.15 4.33 -8.03
CA ILE A 167 10.59 4.48 -8.36
C ILE A 167 10.80 5.52 -9.46
N ALA A 168 9.85 5.65 -10.40
CA ALA A 168 9.92 6.63 -11.48
C ALA A 168 9.46 8.04 -11.08
N ASP A 169 8.81 8.17 -9.91
CA ASP A 169 8.30 9.46 -9.44
C ASP A 169 9.44 10.37 -8.97
N ASP A 170 9.29 11.67 -9.18
CA ASP A 170 10.27 12.68 -8.77
C ASP A 170 10.03 13.21 -7.35
N ASP A 171 9.02 12.70 -6.65
CA ASP A 171 8.68 13.04 -5.27
C ASP A 171 8.71 11.82 -4.36
N PRO A 172 8.82 12.02 -3.04
CA PRO A 172 8.87 10.92 -2.08
C PRO A 172 7.62 10.03 -2.13
N CYS A 173 7.84 8.73 -2.25
CA CYS A 173 6.80 7.70 -2.22
C CYS A 173 7.03 6.74 -1.06
N LEU A 174 5.99 6.47 -0.29
CA LEU A 174 5.93 5.37 0.67
C LEU A 174 5.15 4.22 0.06
N PHE A 175 5.83 3.09 -0.13
CA PHE A 175 5.24 1.88 -0.68
C PHE A 175 5.00 0.86 0.43
N LEU A 176 3.74 0.54 0.68
CA LEU A 176 3.29 -0.32 1.77
C LEU A 176 3.19 -1.77 1.28
N GLU A 177 3.85 -2.67 2.00
CA GLU A 177 3.90 -4.10 1.68
C GLU A 177 3.10 -4.90 2.72
N PRO A 178 1.84 -5.26 2.45
CA PRO A 178 1.06 -6.02 3.42
C PRO A 178 1.70 -7.38 3.69
N THR A 179 2.16 -7.61 4.92
CA THR A 179 2.88 -8.83 5.31
C THR A 179 2.13 -10.13 4.97
N PRO A 180 0.80 -10.23 5.15
CA PRO A 180 0.07 -11.43 4.74
C PRO A 180 0.16 -11.71 3.24
N MET A 181 0.23 -10.66 2.40
CA MET A 181 0.32 -10.79 0.95
C MET A 181 1.74 -11.17 0.52
N VAL A 182 2.76 -10.52 1.10
CA VAL A 182 4.18 -10.86 0.86
C VAL A 182 4.47 -12.34 1.17
N ARG A 183 3.82 -12.90 2.20
CA ARG A 183 3.96 -14.29 2.60
C ARG A 183 3.00 -15.25 1.90
N SER A 184 2.05 -14.73 1.15
CA SER A 184 1.08 -15.55 0.41
C SER A 184 1.76 -16.28 -0.74
N ARG A 185 1.33 -17.53 -0.95
CA ARG A 185 1.69 -18.31 -2.15
C ARG A 185 0.69 -18.13 -3.29
N ARG A 186 -0.33 -17.29 -3.08
CA ARG A 186 -1.32 -17.00 -4.14
C ARG A 186 -0.60 -16.30 -5.30
N ARG A 187 -0.83 -16.80 -6.50
CA ARG A 187 -0.26 -16.25 -7.73
C ARG A 187 -1.34 -15.46 -8.48
N GLY A 188 -0.92 -14.47 -9.22
CA GLY A 188 -1.76 -13.67 -10.11
C GLY A 188 -1.04 -13.41 -11.42
N GLN A 189 -1.81 -13.05 -12.44
CA GLN A 189 -1.26 -12.64 -13.73
C GLN A 189 -0.60 -11.26 -13.61
N VAL A 190 0.65 -11.16 -14.00
CA VAL A 190 1.44 -9.94 -13.94
C VAL A 190 2.02 -9.65 -15.33
N PRO A 191 1.75 -8.48 -15.94
CA PRO A 191 2.33 -8.12 -17.22
C PRO A 191 3.86 -8.13 -17.18
N ALA A 192 4.49 -8.64 -18.23
CA ALA A 192 5.95 -8.64 -18.37
C ALA A 192 6.48 -7.24 -18.68
N GLY A 193 7.79 -7.03 -18.42
CA GLY A 193 8.48 -5.76 -18.72
C GLY A 193 8.07 -4.60 -17.81
N ASP A 194 8.36 -3.37 -18.22
CA ASP A 194 8.02 -2.13 -17.49
C ASP A 194 6.51 -1.86 -17.61
N TYR A 195 5.78 -2.41 -16.66
CA TYR A 195 4.34 -2.20 -16.51
C TYR A 195 4.08 -1.29 -15.32
N ARG A 196 3.39 -0.18 -15.54
CA ARG A 196 3.13 0.82 -14.49
C ARG A 196 1.64 0.99 -14.24
N VAL A 197 1.30 1.14 -12.96
CA VAL A 197 -0.04 1.54 -12.50
C VAL A 197 0.04 2.99 -12.06
N PRO A 198 -0.80 3.89 -12.58
CA PRO A 198 -0.79 5.28 -12.15
C PRO A 198 -1.08 5.43 -10.64
N ILE A 199 -0.26 6.22 -9.95
CA ILE A 199 -0.51 6.57 -8.55
C ILE A 199 -1.73 7.49 -8.50
N GLY A 200 -2.62 7.26 -7.53
CA GLY A 200 -3.86 8.02 -7.39
C GLY A 200 -5.02 7.51 -8.23
N GLN A 201 -4.91 6.31 -8.80
CA GLN A 201 -6.02 5.63 -9.49
C GLN A 201 -6.45 4.37 -8.74
N ALA A 202 -7.70 4.37 -8.27
CA ALA A 202 -8.33 3.19 -7.69
C ALA A 202 -8.71 2.17 -8.77
N ALA A 203 -8.94 0.92 -8.34
CA ALA A 203 -9.55 -0.12 -9.18
C ALA A 203 -10.94 -0.48 -8.68
N VAL A 204 -11.79 -0.94 -9.59
CA VAL A 204 -13.10 -1.51 -9.27
C VAL A 204 -13.09 -2.98 -9.72
N PRO A 205 -12.50 -3.89 -8.94
CA PRO A 205 -12.39 -5.31 -9.31
C PRO A 205 -13.74 -6.03 -9.35
N VAL A 206 -14.74 -5.54 -8.63
CA VAL A 206 -16.12 -6.05 -8.67
C VAL A 206 -17.05 -4.87 -8.82
N ALA A 207 -17.83 -4.86 -9.91
CA ALA A 207 -18.91 -3.88 -10.10
C ALA A 207 -20.16 -4.28 -9.33
N GLY A 208 -20.88 -3.29 -8.78
CA GLY A 208 -22.10 -3.51 -8.02
C GLY A 208 -23.01 -2.30 -8.02
N THR A 209 -24.24 -2.46 -7.51
CA THR A 209 -25.29 -1.43 -7.56
C THR A 209 -25.91 -1.11 -6.21
N ASP A 210 -25.72 -1.93 -5.19
CA ASP A 210 -26.48 -1.81 -3.93
C ASP A 210 -25.68 -1.20 -2.79
N VAL A 211 -24.37 -1.44 -2.75
CA VAL A 211 -23.46 -0.95 -1.72
C VAL A 211 -22.03 -0.85 -2.25
N SER A 212 -21.26 0.15 -1.83
CA SER A 212 -19.82 0.27 -2.12
C SER A 212 -19.00 -0.21 -0.92
N ILE A 213 -18.10 -1.16 -1.16
CA ILE A 213 -17.07 -1.59 -0.19
C ILE A 213 -15.76 -0.96 -0.60
N ILE A 214 -15.29 0.03 0.15
CA ILE A 214 -14.07 0.79 -0.13
C ILE A 214 -12.96 0.24 0.75
N THR A 215 -11.83 -0.14 0.14
CA THR A 215 -10.75 -0.86 0.80
C THR A 215 -9.39 -0.61 0.17
N TYR A 216 -8.33 -1.15 0.77
CA TYR A 216 -6.98 -1.17 0.21
C TYR A 216 -6.12 -2.30 0.82
N GLY A 217 -5.04 -2.64 0.13
CA GLY A 217 -4.00 -3.52 0.64
C GLY A 217 -4.54 -4.88 1.10
N GLN A 218 -4.18 -5.29 2.31
CA GLN A 218 -4.51 -6.63 2.81
C GLN A 218 -6.01 -6.90 3.01
N MET A 219 -6.86 -5.86 3.06
CA MET A 219 -8.31 -6.05 3.22
C MET A 219 -9.04 -6.22 1.90
N THR A 220 -8.41 -5.93 0.76
CA THR A 220 -9.03 -6.14 -0.56
C THR A 220 -9.46 -7.59 -0.80
N PRO A 221 -8.63 -8.63 -0.52
CA PRO A 221 -9.10 -10.02 -0.63
C PRO A 221 -10.33 -10.33 0.22
N ALA A 222 -10.36 -9.86 1.47
CA ALA A 222 -11.51 -10.08 2.36
C ALA A 222 -12.77 -9.35 1.86
N ALA A 223 -12.62 -8.17 1.26
CA ALA A 223 -13.73 -7.44 0.64
C ALA A 223 -14.28 -8.18 -0.59
N LEU A 224 -13.40 -8.77 -1.39
CA LEU A 224 -13.81 -9.60 -2.55
C LEU A 224 -14.57 -10.85 -2.10
N ASP A 225 -14.10 -11.53 -1.07
CA ASP A 225 -14.75 -12.71 -0.49
C ASP A 225 -16.12 -12.34 0.12
N ALA A 226 -16.20 -11.18 0.80
CA ALA A 226 -17.46 -10.64 1.31
C ALA A 226 -18.45 -10.35 0.17
N ALA A 227 -18.00 -9.68 -0.90
CA ALA A 227 -18.83 -9.39 -2.07
C ALA A 227 -19.36 -10.68 -2.74
N ALA A 228 -18.53 -11.72 -2.83
CA ALA A 228 -18.94 -13.02 -3.38
C ALA A 228 -20.00 -13.69 -2.47
N THR A 229 -19.86 -13.60 -1.16
CA THR A 229 -20.86 -14.12 -0.19
C THR A 229 -22.20 -13.37 -0.34
N LEU A 230 -22.15 -12.03 -0.40
CA LEU A 230 -23.32 -11.16 -0.54
C LEU A 230 -24.06 -11.36 -1.85
N ALA A 231 -23.33 -11.66 -2.95
CA ALA A 231 -23.94 -12.00 -4.24
C ALA A 231 -24.86 -13.25 -4.14
N GLY A 232 -24.48 -14.24 -3.32
CA GLY A 232 -25.35 -15.39 -2.98
C GLY A 232 -26.64 -14.99 -2.25
N GLU A 233 -26.65 -13.84 -1.60
CA GLU A 233 -27.81 -13.25 -0.91
C GLU A 233 -28.56 -12.22 -1.76
N ARG A 234 -28.20 -12.08 -3.04
CA ARG A 234 -28.74 -11.10 -3.99
C ARG A 234 -28.43 -9.64 -3.62
N ILE A 235 -27.33 -9.40 -2.95
CA ILE A 235 -26.79 -8.05 -2.68
C ILE A 235 -25.62 -7.81 -3.64
N SER A 236 -25.76 -6.81 -4.50
CA SER A 236 -24.77 -6.45 -5.52
C SER A 236 -23.77 -5.42 -4.94
N ALA A 237 -22.71 -5.93 -4.30
CA ALA A 237 -21.68 -5.10 -3.72
C ALA A 237 -20.61 -4.71 -4.76
N GLU A 238 -20.32 -3.41 -4.86
CA GLU A 238 -19.17 -2.91 -5.61
C GLU A 238 -17.95 -2.85 -4.70
N VAL A 239 -16.82 -3.37 -5.16
CA VAL A 239 -15.56 -3.29 -4.41
C VAL A 239 -14.67 -2.25 -5.08
N VAL A 240 -14.24 -1.24 -4.31
CA VAL A 240 -13.27 -0.21 -4.72
C VAL A 240 -11.97 -0.45 -3.98
N ASP A 241 -10.93 -0.86 -4.69
CA ASP A 241 -9.56 -0.95 -4.18
C ASP A 241 -8.83 0.37 -4.45
N LEU A 242 -8.51 1.09 -3.40
CA LEU A 242 -7.91 2.42 -3.50
C LEU A 242 -6.51 2.41 -4.11
N ARG A 243 -5.71 1.34 -3.95
CA ARG A 243 -4.32 1.24 -4.43
C ARG A 243 -3.38 2.31 -3.88
N SER A 244 -3.86 3.56 -3.80
CA SER A 244 -3.13 4.73 -3.27
C SER A 244 -3.96 5.41 -2.21
N LEU A 245 -3.33 5.78 -1.12
CA LEU A 245 -3.95 6.56 -0.04
C LEU A 245 -3.64 8.06 -0.19
N VAL A 246 -2.49 8.38 -0.79
CA VAL A 246 -2.09 9.75 -1.15
C VAL A 246 -1.39 9.71 -2.52
N PRO A 247 -1.90 10.42 -3.54
CA PRO A 247 -3.23 11.02 -3.55
C PRO A 247 -4.34 9.96 -3.53
N LEU A 248 -5.47 10.31 -2.94
CA LEU A 248 -6.68 9.48 -2.94
C LEU A 248 -7.47 9.70 -4.24
N ASP A 249 -7.99 8.63 -4.83
CA ASP A 249 -8.91 8.73 -5.98
C ASP A 249 -10.32 9.08 -5.51
N HIS A 250 -10.54 10.35 -5.21
CA HIS A 250 -11.84 10.88 -4.78
C HIS A 250 -12.92 10.61 -5.82
N HIS A 251 -12.58 10.74 -7.12
CA HIS A 251 -13.55 10.58 -8.20
C HIS A 251 -14.13 9.16 -8.23
N THR A 252 -13.30 8.14 -8.19
CA THR A 252 -13.76 6.75 -8.22
C THR A 252 -14.58 6.41 -6.97
N VAL A 253 -14.12 6.84 -5.78
CA VAL A 253 -14.86 6.60 -4.53
C VAL A 253 -16.24 7.27 -4.57
N LEU A 254 -16.29 8.56 -4.90
CA LEU A 254 -17.56 9.32 -4.92
C LEU A 254 -18.51 8.85 -6.01
N THR A 255 -18.00 8.48 -7.20
CA THR A 255 -18.82 7.91 -8.28
C THR A 255 -19.44 6.58 -7.87
N SER A 256 -18.67 5.71 -7.22
CA SER A 256 -19.17 4.44 -6.70
C SER A 256 -20.27 4.65 -5.66
N VAL A 257 -20.02 5.51 -4.66
CA VAL A 257 -20.97 5.74 -3.57
C VAL A 257 -22.20 6.53 -4.02
N ALA A 258 -22.08 7.47 -4.94
CA ALA A 258 -23.24 8.20 -5.52
C ALA A 258 -24.19 7.23 -6.25
N LYS A 259 -23.65 6.21 -6.90
CA LYS A 259 -24.44 5.14 -7.56
C LYS A 259 -25.14 4.23 -6.55
N THR A 260 -24.41 3.74 -5.55
CA THR A 260 -24.93 2.73 -4.60
C THR A 260 -25.67 3.32 -3.41
N ARG A 261 -25.39 4.60 -3.07
CA ARG A 261 -25.96 5.38 -1.95
C ARG A 261 -25.74 4.79 -0.56
N ARG A 262 -24.92 3.72 -0.48
CA ARG A 262 -24.53 3.02 0.75
C ARG A 262 -23.05 2.70 0.69
N ALA A 263 -22.33 2.88 1.80
CA ALA A 263 -20.90 2.65 1.83
C ALA A 263 -20.42 1.96 3.12
N VAL A 264 -19.51 1.00 2.94
CA VAL A 264 -18.71 0.38 3.98
C VAL A 264 -17.25 0.64 3.66
N VAL A 265 -16.51 1.28 4.57
CA VAL A 265 -15.06 1.50 4.44
C VAL A 265 -14.33 0.51 5.34
N THR A 266 -13.45 -0.31 4.76
CA THR A 266 -12.73 -1.34 5.52
C THR A 266 -11.22 -1.26 5.34
N HIS A 267 -10.47 -1.40 6.45
CA HIS A 267 -9.01 -1.42 6.46
C HIS A 267 -8.46 -2.12 7.71
N ALA A 268 -7.19 -2.52 7.65
CA ALA A 268 -6.52 -3.21 8.75
C ALA A 268 -5.88 -2.29 9.79
N ALA A 269 -5.77 -0.99 9.54
CA ALA A 269 -5.36 -0.01 10.54
C ALA A 269 -6.41 0.14 11.65
N ALA A 270 -6.03 0.73 12.79
CA ALA A 270 -6.96 1.02 13.87
C ALA A 270 -8.13 1.87 13.39
N ARG A 271 -9.34 1.61 13.93
CA ARG A 271 -10.56 2.34 13.56
C ARG A 271 -10.52 3.81 13.96
N PHE A 272 -9.95 4.10 15.15
CA PHE A 272 -9.83 5.47 15.65
C PHE A 272 -8.73 6.21 14.90
N ALA A 273 -9.05 7.36 14.32
CA ALA A 273 -8.14 8.18 13.50
C ALA A 273 -7.42 7.41 12.36
N GLY A 274 -7.97 6.28 11.93
CA GLY A 274 -7.44 5.53 10.79
C GLY A 274 -7.93 6.11 9.45
N PRO A 275 -7.41 5.59 8.32
CA PRO A 275 -7.72 6.10 6.97
C PRO A 275 -9.21 6.18 6.65
N GLY A 276 -9.99 5.21 7.16
CA GLY A 276 -11.45 5.19 6.96
C GLY A 276 -12.19 6.36 7.62
N ALA A 277 -11.58 7.08 8.55
CA ALA A 277 -12.19 8.27 9.14
C ALA A 277 -12.25 9.41 8.11
N GLU A 278 -11.14 9.67 7.42
CA GLU A 278 -11.04 10.67 6.35
C GLU A 278 -11.94 10.32 5.17
N ILE A 279 -11.86 9.07 4.69
CA ILE A 279 -12.70 8.60 3.58
C ILE A 279 -14.19 8.73 3.91
N SER A 280 -14.59 8.39 5.14
CA SER A 280 -15.97 8.54 5.60
C SER A 280 -16.39 10.01 5.70
N ALA A 281 -15.50 10.90 6.17
CA ALA A 281 -15.77 12.34 6.23
C ALA A 281 -15.98 12.89 4.81
N MET A 282 -15.07 12.64 3.88
CA MET A 282 -15.16 13.04 2.49
C MET A 282 -16.47 12.58 1.83
N ILE A 283 -16.85 11.32 2.00
CA ILE A 283 -18.11 10.79 1.44
C ILE A 283 -19.32 11.55 2.03
N ASN A 284 -19.31 11.80 3.34
CA ASN A 284 -20.42 12.53 3.97
C ASN A 284 -20.46 14.00 3.55
N GLU A 285 -19.33 14.66 3.38
CA GLU A 285 -19.29 16.06 2.94
C GLU A 285 -19.82 16.20 1.51
N GLU A 286 -19.41 15.34 0.60
CA GLU A 286 -19.75 15.45 -0.83
C GLU A 286 -21.13 14.85 -1.17
N LEU A 287 -21.58 13.84 -0.44
CA LEU A 287 -22.81 13.11 -0.76
C LEU A 287 -23.88 13.17 0.33
N PHE A 288 -23.77 14.11 1.29
CA PHE A 288 -24.78 14.32 2.31
C PHE A 288 -26.16 14.56 1.68
N GLY A 289 -27.18 13.85 2.16
CA GLY A 289 -28.52 13.87 1.59
C GLY A 289 -28.75 12.96 0.38
N GLN A 290 -27.71 12.39 -0.20
CA GLN A 290 -27.81 11.32 -1.21
C GLN A 290 -27.65 9.93 -0.57
N LEU A 291 -26.99 9.85 0.58
CA LEU A 291 -26.79 8.61 1.31
C LEU A 291 -28.09 8.11 1.94
N GLU A 292 -28.37 6.83 1.81
CA GLU A 292 -29.51 6.17 2.43
C GLU A 292 -29.21 5.74 3.87
N ARG A 293 -27.94 5.55 4.20
CA ARG A 293 -27.45 5.17 5.53
C ARG A 293 -26.12 5.87 5.84
N PRO A 294 -25.78 6.05 7.11
CA PRO A 294 -24.46 6.51 7.51
C PRO A 294 -23.36 5.57 6.98
N VAL A 295 -22.23 6.13 6.55
CA VAL A 295 -21.05 5.35 6.15
C VAL A 295 -20.57 4.50 7.33
N ARG A 296 -20.49 3.18 7.13
CA ARG A 296 -19.96 2.26 8.14
C ARG A 296 -18.45 2.10 7.98
N ARG A 297 -17.73 2.03 9.09
CA ARG A 297 -16.29 1.78 9.11
C ARG A 297 -16.01 0.46 9.82
N VAL A 298 -15.42 -0.48 9.10
CA VAL A 298 -15.03 -1.81 9.57
C VAL A 298 -13.52 -1.88 9.59
N ALA A 299 -12.90 -1.77 10.76
CA ALA A 299 -11.47 -1.63 10.90
C ALA A 299 -10.99 -2.29 12.19
N SER A 300 -9.67 -2.45 12.32
CA SER A 300 -9.08 -3.10 13.50
C SER A 300 -9.43 -2.38 14.81
N ALA A 301 -9.46 -3.15 15.88
CA ALA A 301 -9.64 -2.62 17.23
C ALA A 301 -8.54 -1.60 17.57
N SER A 302 -8.87 -0.58 18.36
CA SER A 302 -7.91 0.43 18.82
C SER A 302 -7.07 -0.08 20.00
N THR A 303 -6.43 -1.23 19.81
CA THR A 303 -5.54 -1.88 20.75
C THR A 303 -4.28 -2.35 20.01
N PRO A 304 -3.15 -2.56 20.70
CA PRO A 304 -2.03 -3.29 20.12
C PRO A 304 -2.46 -4.67 19.63
N VAL A 305 -1.83 -5.16 18.56
CA VAL A 305 -2.16 -6.48 17.99
C VAL A 305 -1.81 -7.58 19.00
N PRO A 306 -2.76 -8.45 19.38
CA PRO A 306 -2.53 -9.53 20.32
C PRO A 306 -1.56 -10.58 19.78
N PHE A 307 -0.76 -11.19 20.67
CA PHE A 307 0.11 -12.31 20.31
C PHE A 307 -0.66 -13.62 20.16
N ALA A 308 -1.64 -13.85 21.02
CA ALA A 308 -2.47 -15.06 20.96
C ALA A 308 -3.30 -15.09 19.66
N GLN A 309 -3.20 -16.18 18.91
CA GLN A 309 -3.83 -16.31 17.60
C GLN A 309 -5.36 -16.13 17.66
N SER A 310 -6.02 -16.66 18.69
CA SER A 310 -7.47 -16.50 18.88
C SER A 310 -7.91 -15.05 19.03
N LEU A 311 -7.09 -14.20 19.69
CA LEU A 311 -7.36 -12.78 19.83
C LEU A 311 -6.94 -12.00 18.56
N ALA A 312 -5.85 -12.40 17.92
CA ALA A 312 -5.40 -11.77 16.69
C ALA A 312 -6.40 -11.95 15.53
N GLN A 313 -7.14 -13.08 15.52
CA GLN A 313 -8.16 -13.35 14.52
C GLN A 313 -9.38 -12.41 14.62
N ILE A 314 -9.72 -11.95 15.82
CA ILE A 314 -10.84 -11.01 16.04
C ILE A 314 -10.39 -9.55 16.12
N HIS A 315 -9.08 -9.28 16.04
CA HIS A 315 -8.53 -7.93 16.10
C HIS A 315 -8.76 -7.16 14.81
N ALA A 316 -8.49 -7.78 13.67
CA ALA A 316 -8.68 -7.19 12.35
C ALA A 316 -9.97 -7.71 11.69
N PRO A 317 -10.63 -6.92 10.84
CA PRO A 317 -11.78 -7.37 10.08
C PRO A 317 -11.46 -8.60 9.21
N ASP A 318 -12.49 -9.35 8.90
CA ASP A 318 -12.49 -10.43 7.92
C ASP A 318 -13.69 -10.31 6.97
N ALA A 319 -13.82 -11.25 6.04
CA ALA A 319 -14.92 -11.24 5.07
C ALA A 319 -16.30 -11.31 5.75
N SER A 320 -16.42 -12.01 6.88
CA SER A 320 -17.70 -12.16 7.58
C SER A 320 -18.13 -10.86 8.24
N THR A 321 -17.22 -10.17 8.93
CA THR A 321 -17.49 -8.86 9.57
C THR A 321 -17.78 -7.75 8.54
N ILE A 322 -17.14 -7.81 7.38
CA ILE A 322 -17.45 -6.91 6.26
C ILE A 322 -18.87 -7.18 5.73
N ALA A 323 -19.21 -8.44 5.46
CA ALA A 323 -20.52 -8.81 4.95
C ALA A 323 -21.65 -8.49 5.97
N GLU A 324 -21.40 -8.68 7.26
CA GLU A 324 -22.33 -8.31 8.33
C GLU A 324 -22.62 -6.80 8.33
N SER A 325 -21.55 -5.98 8.24
CA SER A 325 -21.70 -4.53 8.16
C SER A 325 -22.40 -4.06 6.88
N VAL A 326 -22.25 -4.80 5.78
CA VAL A 326 -23.04 -4.55 4.56
C VAL A 326 -24.51 -4.83 4.82
N ARG A 327 -24.88 -5.96 5.42
CA ARG A 327 -26.28 -6.27 5.74
C ARG A 327 -26.92 -5.19 6.63
N GLU A 328 -26.16 -4.64 7.60
CA GLU A 328 -26.63 -3.54 8.45
C GLU A 328 -26.97 -2.25 7.68
N VAL A 329 -26.24 -1.93 6.61
CA VAL A 329 -26.55 -0.74 5.80
C VAL A 329 -27.59 -1.01 4.72
N MET A 330 -27.96 -2.26 4.50
CA MET A 330 -29.05 -2.65 3.59
C MET A 330 -30.44 -2.59 4.25
N THR A 331 -30.51 -2.71 5.56
CA THR A 331 -31.76 -2.61 6.36
C THR A 331 -32.04 -1.18 6.80
#